data_81a8682d323a87e2d0f17f0a73d89c52
#
_entry.id   81a8682d323a87e2d0f17f0a73d89c52
#
_cell.length_a   1.000
_cell.length_b   1.000
_cell.length_c   1.000
_cell.angle_alpha   90.00
_cell.angle_beta   90.00
_cell.angle_gamma   90.00
#
_symmetry.space_group_name_H-M   'P 1'
#
loop_
_entity.id
_entity.type
_entity.pdbx_description
1 polymer ?
#
loop_
_entity_poly.entity_id
_entity_poly.type
_entity_poly.pdbx_seq_one_letter_code
_entity_poly.pdbx_strand_id
1 'polypeptide(L)'
;STGNLVDASGNGYDRDWLVPADREHSPSEVFGLCGGACAIRREAWQALGGFREDLFMYYEDTDLSWRLREHGWRVVYVRGAVARHDHASSSGTDSPMFIRVNTRNRILAAAAHSPAPVVMQALARTLVRSLRGPQRGPVLTGLAQALAGLPRELYRRMRGSSSSQ
;
A
#
# COMPACT_ATOMS: atom_id res chain seq x y z
N SER A 1 1.18 -9.55 -12.12
CA SER A 1 2.04 -8.93 -11.08
C SER A 1 2.89 -10.00 -10.41
N THR A 2 4.12 -9.68 -10.12
CA THR A 2 5.07 -10.55 -9.40
C THR A 2 5.33 -10.04 -7.97
N GLY A 3 4.44 -9.23 -7.45
CA GLY A 3 4.47 -8.64 -6.13
C GLY A 3 4.31 -7.13 -6.17
N ASN A 4 4.41 -6.50 -5.01
CA ASN A 4 4.20 -5.07 -4.82
C ASN A 4 5.55 -4.35 -4.60
N LEU A 5 5.67 -3.14 -5.10
CA LEU A 5 6.80 -2.24 -4.88
C LEU A 5 6.27 -0.90 -4.35
N VAL A 6 7.16 -0.14 -3.70
CA VAL A 6 6.89 1.23 -3.27
C VAL A 6 7.97 2.15 -3.86
N ASP A 7 7.56 3.20 -4.54
CA ASP A 7 8.49 4.18 -5.10
C ASP A 7 8.97 5.19 -4.04
N ALA A 8 9.95 6.01 -4.42
CA ALA A 8 10.52 7.05 -3.56
C ALA A 8 9.51 8.11 -3.10
N SER A 9 8.31 8.15 -3.68
CA SER A 9 7.23 9.05 -3.31
C SER A 9 6.15 8.40 -2.45
N GLY A 10 6.36 7.14 -2.04
CA GLY A 10 5.42 6.38 -1.21
C GLY A 10 4.24 5.77 -1.97
N ASN A 11 4.28 5.72 -3.33
CA ASN A 11 3.24 5.03 -4.06
C ASN A 11 3.53 3.53 -4.13
N GLY A 12 2.55 2.73 -3.72
CA GLY A 12 2.53 1.31 -4.01
C GLY A 12 2.15 1.05 -5.47
N TYR A 13 2.82 0.10 -6.10
CA TYR A 13 2.50 -0.33 -7.46
C TYR A 13 2.91 -1.79 -7.68
N ASP A 14 2.24 -2.44 -8.63
CA ASP A 14 2.51 -3.83 -8.98
C ASP A 14 3.79 -3.96 -9.82
N ARG A 15 4.74 -4.80 -9.37
CA ARG A 15 5.90 -5.20 -10.15
C ARG A 15 5.43 -6.06 -11.32
N ASP A 16 6.00 -5.84 -12.49
CA ASP A 16 5.70 -6.55 -13.75
C ASP A 16 4.21 -6.52 -14.14
N TRP A 17 3.53 -5.41 -13.86
CA TRP A 17 2.15 -5.23 -14.28
C TRP A 17 2.00 -5.36 -15.80
N LEU A 18 1.15 -6.26 -16.26
CA LEU A 18 0.91 -6.58 -17.67
C LEU A 18 2.14 -7.13 -18.46
N VAL A 19 3.23 -7.49 -17.79
CA VAL A 19 4.32 -8.20 -18.43
C VAL A 19 3.89 -9.64 -18.68
N PRO A 20 4.01 -10.16 -19.93
CA PRO A 20 3.73 -11.58 -20.22
C PRO A 20 4.58 -12.52 -19.37
N ALA A 21 3.98 -13.60 -18.86
CA ALA A 21 4.63 -14.52 -17.93
C ALA A 21 5.88 -15.21 -18.52
N ASP A 22 5.95 -15.37 -19.83
CA ASP A 22 7.09 -15.93 -20.56
C ASP A 22 8.28 -14.94 -20.68
N ARG A 23 8.04 -13.65 -20.47
CA ARG A 23 9.03 -12.57 -20.51
C ARG A 23 9.42 -12.04 -19.15
N GLU A 24 8.81 -12.58 -18.09
CA GLU A 24 9.09 -12.17 -16.74
C GLU A 24 10.39 -12.86 -16.24
N HIS A 25 11.37 -12.07 -15.77
CA HIS A 25 12.67 -12.52 -15.25
C HIS A 25 13.03 -11.86 -13.90
N SER A 26 12.03 -11.37 -13.21
CA SER A 26 12.22 -10.64 -11.95
C SER A 26 12.83 -11.51 -10.83
N PRO A 27 13.61 -10.92 -9.93
CA PRO A 27 14.14 -11.60 -8.75
C PRO A 27 13.03 -12.22 -7.92
N SER A 28 13.33 -13.35 -7.26
CA SER A 28 12.37 -14.01 -6.35
C SER A 28 12.00 -13.14 -5.16
N GLU A 29 12.93 -12.37 -4.58
CA GLU A 29 12.61 -11.43 -3.50
C GLU A 29 11.94 -10.19 -4.06
N VAL A 30 10.88 -9.74 -3.37
CA VAL A 30 10.11 -8.55 -3.72
C VAL A 30 9.82 -7.73 -2.46
N PHE A 31 9.54 -6.46 -2.62
CA PHE A 31 9.22 -5.59 -1.47
C PHE A 31 7.99 -6.08 -0.72
N GLY A 32 6.91 -6.37 -1.42
CA GLY A 32 5.63 -6.68 -0.81
C GLY A 32 4.81 -7.73 -1.54
N LEU A 33 3.88 -8.31 -0.81
CA LEU A 33 2.89 -9.23 -1.34
C LEU A 33 1.82 -8.48 -2.15
N CYS A 34 1.20 -9.19 -3.09
CA CYS A 34 -0.01 -8.73 -3.78
C CYS A 34 -1.22 -9.34 -3.09
N GLY A 35 -2.11 -8.51 -2.56
CA GLY A 35 -3.31 -8.95 -1.83
C GLY A 35 -4.27 -9.81 -2.65
N GLY A 36 -4.20 -9.73 -3.99
CA GLY A 36 -5.01 -10.54 -4.89
C GLY A 36 -4.65 -12.02 -4.90
N ALA A 37 -3.38 -12.39 -4.60
CA ALA A 37 -2.95 -13.79 -4.49
C ALA A 37 -1.65 -13.88 -3.67
N CYS A 38 -1.76 -14.28 -2.41
CA CYS A 38 -0.60 -14.47 -1.54
C CYS A 38 -0.83 -15.59 -0.53
N ALA A 39 0.27 -16.15 -0.02
CA ALA A 39 0.27 -17.03 1.13
C ALA A 39 1.18 -16.43 2.22
N ILE A 40 0.72 -16.42 3.45
CA ILE A 40 1.44 -15.82 4.57
C ILE A 40 1.60 -16.89 5.66
N ARG A 41 2.78 -16.97 6.25
CA ARG A 41 2.99 -17.83 7.41
C ARG A 41 2.07 -17.42 8.54
N ARG A 42 1.44 -18.40 9.20
CA ARG A 42 0.51 -18.15 10.30
C ARG A 42 1.15 -17.33 11.42
N GLU A 43 2.39 -17.65 11.76
CA GLU A 43 3.15 -16.95 12.81
C GLU A 43 3.34 -15.47 12.47
N ALA A 44 3.69 -15.15 11.24
CA ALA A 44 3.84 -13.77 10.77
C ALA A 44 2.49 -13.03 10.78
N TRP A 45 1.44 -13.68 10.31
CA TRP A 45 0.09 -13.13 10.31
C TRP A 45 -0.40 -12.80 11.73
N GLN A 46 -0.23 -13.75 12.67
CA GLN A 46 -0.68 -13.59 14.05
C GLN A 46 0.15 -12.53 14.80
N ALA A 47 1.48 -12.54 14.61
CA ALA A 47 2.36 -11.57 15.26
C ALA A 47 2.07 -10.12 14.83
N LEU A 48 1.66 -9.93 13.57
CA LEU A 48 1.37 -8.59 13.01
C LEU A 48 -0.11 -8.19 13.09
N GLY A 49 -1.00 -9.10 13.51
CA GLY A 49 -2.43 -8.84 13.59
C GLY A 49 -3.14 -8.73 12.24
N GLY A 50 -2.56 -9.31 11.18
CA GLY A 50 -3.17 -9.36 9.85
C GLY A 50 -3.29 -8.02 9.13
N PHE A 51 -4.28 -7.89 8.26
CA PHE A 51 -4.58 -6.63 7.58
C PHE A 51 -5.19 -5.60 8.54
N ARG A 52 -4.89 -4.34 8.30
CA ARG A 52 -5.49 -3.24 9.04
C ARG A 52 -6.92 -2.98 8.56
N GLU A 53 -7.90 -3.21 9.42
CA GLU A 53 -9.32 -3.02 9.12
C GLU A 53 -9.67 -1.55 8.78
N ASP A 54 -8.97 -0.59 9.38
CA ASP A 54 -9.21 0.84 9.16
C ASP A 54 -8.78 1.33 7.78
N LEU A 55 -7.94 0.58 7.06
CA LEU A 55 -7.66 0.83 5.65
C LEU A 55 -8.80 0.36 4.75
N PHE A 56 -9.56 -0.68 5.14
CA PHE A 56 -10.68 -1.27 4.44
C PHE A 56 -10.29 -1.95 3.12
N MET A 57 -9.76 -1.18 2.15
CA MET A 57 -9.44 -1.62 0.79
C MET A 57 -8.33 -0.74 0.23
N TYR A 58 -7.42 -1.32 -0.54
CA TYR A 58 -6.22 -0.69 -1.11
C TYR A 58 -5.20 -0.21 -0.07
N TYR A 59 -3.94 -0.52 -0.31
CA TYR A 59 -2.80 -0.29 0.60
C TYR A 59 -2.77 -1.14 1.87
N GLU A 60 -3.76 -2.01 2.13
CA GLU A 60 -3.72 -2.94 3.26
C GLU A 60 -2.62 -3.99 3.09
N ASP A 61 -2.38 -4.42 1.85
CA ASP A 61 -1.30 -5.33 1.47
C ASP A 61 0.07 -4.64 1.50
N THR A 62 0.13 -3.40 1.05
CA THR A 62 1.33 -2.56 1.13
C THR A 62 1.71 -2.26 2.58
N ASP A 63 0.76 -1.92 3.44
CA ASP A 63 0.97 -1.71 4.88
C ASP A 63 1.45 -3.01 5.56
N LEU A 64 0.80 -4.15 5.28
CA LEU A 64 1.24 -5.43 5.83
C LEU A 64 2.64 -5.80 5.35
N SER A 65 2.98 -5.50 4.09
CA SER A 65 4.30 -5.73 3.53
C SER A 65 5.39 -4.92 4.24
N TRP A 66 5.12 -3.67 4.57
CA TRP A 66 6.00 -2.85 5.42
C TRP A 66 6.20 -3.49 6.78
N ARG A 67 5.12 -3.84 7.48
CA ARG A 67 5.18 -4.47 8.81
C ARG A 67 5.91 -5.81 8.79
N LEU A 68 5.72 -6.63 7.75
CA LEU A 68 6.48 -7.86 7.56
C LEU A 68 7.98 -7.59 7.52
N ARG A 69 8.41 -6.62 6.70
CA ARG A 69 9.83 -6.27 6.55
C ARG A 69 10.43 -5.66 7.83
N GLU A 70 9.70 -4.79 8.50
CA GLU A 70 10.10 -4.19 9.78
C GLU A 70 10.35 -5.26 10.87
N HIS A 71 9.67 -6.42 10.75
CA HIS A 71 9.86 -7.57 11.66
C HIS A 71 10.76 -8.67 11.08
N GLY A 72 11.56 -8.36 10.06
CA GLY A 72 12.57 -9.27 9.50
C GLY A 72 12.03 -10.36 8.57
N TRP A 73 10.74 -10.33 8.21
CA TRP A 73 10.18 -11.26 7.23
C TRP A 73 10.54 -10.84 5.82
N ARG A 74 10.78 -11.83 4.95
CA ARG A 74 10.99 -11.62 3.51
C ARG A 74 9.73 -12.00 2.75
N VAL A 75 9.43 -11.27 1.69
CA VAL A 75 8.39 -11.59 0.72
C VAL A 75 9.04 -12.18 -0.52
N VAL A 76 8.57 -13.33 -0.94
CA VAL A 76 9.16 -14.10 -2.06
C VAL A 76 8.10 -14.34 -3.12
N TYR A 77 8.43 -13.97 -4.35
CA TYR A 77 7.68 -14.34 -5.53
C TYR A 77 7.97 -15.80 -5.92
N VAL A 78 6.93 -16.59 -6.08
CA VAL A 78 7.01 -17.98 -6.50
C VAL A 78 6.46 -18.13 -7.92
N ARG A 79 7.35 -18.19 -8.92
CA ARG A 79 7.00 -18.22 -10.35
C ARG A 79 5.98 -19.32 -10.71
N GLY A 80 6.06 -20.48 -10.10
CA GLY A 80 5.16 -21.61 -10.35
C GLY A 80 3.77 -21.47 -9.72
N ALA A 81 3.57 -20.50 -8.79
CA ALA A 81 2.29 -20.24 -8.15
C ALA A 81 1.51 -19.19 -8.94
N VAL A 82 0.69 -19.65 -9.87
CA VAL A 82 -0.07 -18.77 -10.79
C VAL A 82 -1.52 -18.66 -10.36
N ALA A 83 -2.01 -17.43 -10.20
CA ALA A 83 -3.42 -17.14 -9.99
C ALA A 83 -3.94 -16.18 -11.07
N ARG A 84 -5.19 -16.38 -11.49
CA ARG A 84 -5.90 -15.41 -12.32
C ARG A 84 -6.69 -14.48 -11.41
N HIS A 85 -6.53 -13.19 -11.61
CA HIS A 85 -7.21 -12.17 -10.83
C HIS A 85 -7.82 -11.11 -11.76
N ASP A 86 -9.14 -10.92 -11.66
CA ASP A 86 -9.85 -9.88 -12.39
C ASP A 86 -9.69 -8.54 -11.64
N HIS A 87 -8.67 -7.78 -12.07
CA HIS A 87 -8.30 -6.53 -11.42
C HIS A 87 -9.45 -5.53 -11.38
N ALA A 88 -9.72 -4.97 -10.20
CA ALA A 88 -10.75 -3.96 -9.97
C ALA A 88 -12.16 -4.34 -10.44
N SER A 89 -12.47 -5.62 -10.56
CA SER A 89 -13.79 -6.11 -10.99
C SER A 89 -14.93 -5.61 -10.11
N SER A 90 -14.68 -5.39 -8.83
CA SER A 90 -15.68 -4.96 -7.84
C SER A 90 -15.82 -3.45 -7.69
N SER A 91 -14.82 -2.65 -8.07
CA SER A 91 -14.83 -1.20 -7.80
C SER A 91 -14.58 -0.32 -9.02
N GLY A 92 -13.90 -0.83 -10.06
CA GLY A 92 -13.41 -0.03 -11.18
C GLY A 92 -12.32 0.95 -10.77
N THR A 93 -11.25 1.06 -11.56
CA THR A 93 -10.08 1.92 -11.26
C THR A 93 -10.38 3.42 -11.30
N ASP A 94 -11.48 3.82 -11.93
CA ASP A 94 -11.90 5.22 -12.08
C ASP A 94 -13.09 5.60 -11.19
N SER A 95 -13.56 4.68 -10.33
CA SER A 95 -14.69 4.97 -9.45
C SER A 95 -14.33 6.03 -8.40
N PRO A 96 -15.26 6.91 -8.02
CA PRO A 96 -15.05 7.89 -6.95
C PRO A 96 -14.59 7.24 -5.64
N MET A 97 -15.09 6.03 -5.34
CA MET A 97 -14.70 5.27 -4.16
C MET A 97 -13.22 4.84 -4.24
N PHE A 98 -12.81 4.24 -5.36
CA PHE A 98 -11.41 3.86 -5.59
C PHE A 98 -10.47 5.03 -5.35
N ILE A 99 -10.74 6.16 -6.00
CA ILE A 99 -9.88 7.33 -5.94
C ILE A 99 -9.80 7.91 -4.53
N ARG A 100 -10.93 8.02 -3.85
CA ARG A 100 -11.01 8.51 -2.47
C ARG A 100 -10.23 7.64 -1.51
N VAL A 101 -10.49 6.32 -1.52
CA VAL A 101 -9.86 5.38 -0.58
C VAL A 101 -8.38 5.22 -0.87
N ASN A 102 -8.00 5.10 -2.15
CA ASN A 102 -6.60 5.01 -2.57
C ASN A 102 -5.81 6.27 -2.19
N THR A 103 -6.40 7.47 -2.39
CA THR A 103 -5.78 8.74 -1.98
C THR A 103 -5.55 8.81 -0.48
N ARG A 104 -6.57 8.45 0.33
CA ARG A 104 -6.46 8.40 1.80
C ARG A 104 -5.38 7.43 2.25
N ASN A 105 -5.47 6.19 1.81
CA ASN A 105 -4.64 5.10 2.33
C ASN A 105 -3.17 5.25 1.93
N ARG A 106 -2.89 5.77 0.72
CA ARG A 106 -1.52 6.09 0.32
C ARG A 106 -0.83 7.06 1.29
N ILE A 107 -1.54 8.11 1.71
CA ILE A 107 -0.99 9.10 2.65
C ILE A 107 -0.83 8.48 4.04
N LEU A 108 -1.81 7.70 4.51
CA LEU A 108 -1.73 7.05 5.82
C LEU A 108 -0.62 6.00 5.87
N ALA A 109 -0.45 5.18 4.83
CA ALA A 109 0.64 4.21 4.73
C ALA A 109 2.00 4.92 4.68
N ALA A 110 2.14 6.00 3.91
CA ALA A 110 3.35 6.81 3.92
C ALA A 110 3.64 7.39 5.31
N ALA A 111 2.63 7.89 6.02
CA ALA A 111 2.80 8.44 7.38
C ALA A 111 3.20 7.37 8.40
N ALA A 112 2.69 6.15 8.24
CA ALA A 112 3.04 5.02 9.11
C ALA A 112 4.50 4.58 8.94
N HIS A 113 4.98 4.48 7.69
CA HIS A 113 6.20 3.73 7.36
C HIS A 113 7.32 4.56 6.70
N SER A 114 7.02 5.74 6.14
CA SER A 114 7.99 6.50 5.36
C SER A 114 8.59 7.68 6.14
N PRO A 115 9.78 8.17 5.77
CA PRO A 115 10.34 9.40 6.33
C PRO A 115 9.45 10.63 6.06
N ALA A 116 9.52 11.63 6.94
CA ALA A 116 8.71 12.84 6.83
C ALA A 116 8.76 13.54 5.46
N PRO A 117 9.90 13.65 4.75
CA PRO A 117 9.92 14.23 3.40
C PRO A 117 9.03 13.51 2.39
N VAL A 118 8.92 12.17 2.47
CA VAL A 118 8.04 11.36 1.59
C VAL A 118 6.58 11.67 1.88
N VAL A 119 6.21 11.78 3.16
CA VAL A 119 4.85 12.16 3.59
C VAL A 119 4.49 13.55 3.07
N MET A 120 5.39 14.51 3.23
CA MET A 120 5.19 15.88 2.73
C MET A 120 5.04 15.92 1.21
N GLN A 121 5.85 15.15 0.49
CA GLN A 121 5.74 15.03 -0.96
C GLN A 121 4.41 14.40 -1.39
N ALA A 122 3.95 13.34 -0.69
CA ALA A 122 2.67 12.70 -0.93
C ALA A 122 1.51 13.69 -0.75
N LEU A 123 1.54 14.48 0.32
CA LEU A 123 0.55 15.53 0.59
C LEU A 123 0.57 16.62 -0.48
N ALA A 124 1.75 17.17 -0.82
CA ALA A 124 1.89 18.22 -1.82
C ALA A 124 1.38 17.78 -3.20
N ARG A 125 1.77 16.59 -3.66
CA ARG A 125 1.27 16.00 -4.92
C ARG A 125 -0.23 15.81 -4.93
N THR A 126 -0.79 15.34 -3.80
CA THR A 126 -2.24 15.15 -3.66
C THR A 126 -2.96 16.48 -3.72
N LEU A 127 -2.45 17.51 -3.05
CA LEU A 127 -3.02 18.86 -3.10
C LEU A 127 -3.01 19.41 -4.54
N VAL A 128 -1.89 19.30 -5.26
CA VAL A 128 -1.82 19.73 -6.67
C VAL A 128 -2.82 18.96 -7.53
N ARG A 129 -2.95 17.64 -7.34
CA ARG A 129 -3.92 16.81 -8.06
C ARG A 129 -5.37 17.22 -7.74
N SER A 130 -5.65 17.59 -6.51
CA SER A 130 -6.99 18.04 -6.09
C SER A 130 -7.41 19.36 -6.72
N LEU A 131 -6.45 20.21 -7.08
CA LEU A 131 -6.71 21.52 -7.70
C LEU A 131 -6.84 21.44 -9.23
N ARG A 132 -6.14 20.50 -9.89
CA ARG A 132 -5.98 20.46 -11.35
C ARG A 132 -6.60 19.26 -12.06
N GLY A 133 -6.94 18.20 -11.33
CA GLY A 133 -7.43 16.94 -11.91
C GLY A 133 -8.94 16.93 -12.20
N PRO A 134 -9.40 16.05 -13.10
CA PRO A 134 -10.84 15.90 -13.41
C PRO A 134 -11.65 15.34 -12.26
N GLN A 135 -11.01 14.62 -11.32
CA GLN A 135 -11.67 13.92 -10.20
C GLN A 135 -11.42 14.61 -8.86
N ARG A 136 -11.54 15.94 -8.82
CA ARG A 136 -11.22 16.78 -7.66
C ARG A 136 -11.97 16.37 -6.40
N GLY A 137 -13.27 16.12 -6.50
CA GLY A 137 -14.13 15.80 -5.34
C GLY A 137 -13.64 14.56 -4.56
N PRO A 138 -13.51 13.38 -5.19
CA PRO A 138 -12.96 12.20 -4.55
C PRO A 138 -11.55 12.38 -3.99
N VAL A 139 -10.68 13.10 -4.70
CA VAL A 139 -9.30 13.37 -4.23
C VAL A 139 -9.31 14.28 -3.00
N LEU A 140 -10.12 15.36 -2.99
CA LEU A 140 -10.26 16.26 -1.84
C LEU A 140 -10.84 15.53 -0.63
N THR A 141 -11.85 14.68 -0.83
CA THR A 141 -12.44 13.89 0.25
C THR A 141 -11.42 12.91 0.82
N GLY A 142 -10.65 12.23 -0.04
CA GLY A 142 -9.58 11.32 0.39
C GLY A 142 -8.46 12.05 1.15
N LEU A 143 -8.07 13.24 0.68
CA LEU A 143 -7.09 14.11 1.36
C LEU A 143 -7.58 14.54 2.74
N ALA A 144 -8.82 15.03 2.85
CA ALA A 144 -9.40 15.44 4.14
C ALA A 144 -9.46 14.27 5.13
N GLN A 145 -9.87 13.09 4.67
CA GLN A 145 -9.87 11.86 5.50
C GLN A 145 -8.46 11.45 5.92
N ALA A 146 -7.46 11.59 5.04
CA ALA A 146 -6.07 11.31 5.38
C ALA A 146 -5.57 12.27 6.46
N LEU A 147 -5.81 13.58 6.29
CA LEU A 147 -5.41 14.60 7.27
C LEU A 147 -6.03 14.33 8.65
N ALA A 148 -7.30 13.95 8.70
CA ALA A 148 -7.98 13.57 9.93
C ALA A 148 -7.37 12.30 10.57
N GLY A 149 -6.84 11.36 9.77
CA GLY A 149 -6.19 10.14 10.23
C GLY A 149 -4.73 10.30 10.66
N LEU A 150 -4.02 11.34 10.18
CA LEU A 150 -2.58 11.53 10.44
C LEU A 150 -2.20 11.50 11.92
N PRO A 151 -2.91 12.16 12.85
CA PRO A 151 -2.55 12.13 14.27
C PRO A 151 -2.50 10.70 14.83
N ARG A 152 -3.45 9.85 14.43
CA ARG A 152 -3.50 8.44 14.85
C ARG A 152 -2.32 7.65 14.29
N GLU A 153 -1.93 7.87 13.02
CA GLU A 153 -0.79 7.21 12.41
C GLU A 153 0.54 7.62 13.06
N LEU A 154 0.73 8.90 13.29
CA LEU A 154 1.93 9.40 13.97
C LEU A 154 2.03 8.87 15.40
N TYR A 155 0.91 8.78 16.11
CA TYR A 155 0.87 8.16 17.44
C TYR A 155 1.23 6.67 17.41
N ARG A 156 0.67 5.90 16.46
CA ARG A 156 1.02 4.47 16.26
C ARG A 156 2.51 4.30 16.01
N ARG A 157 3.08 5.13 15.13
CA ARG A 157 4.50 5.09 14.80
C ARG A 157 5.40 5.35 16.01
N MET A 158 5.06 6.34 16.84
CA MET A 158 5.81 6.63 18.07
C MET A 158 5.79 5.44 19.04
N ARG A 159 4.65 4.78 19.19
CA ARG A 159 4.53 3.60 20.06
C ARG A 159 5.30 2.38 19.52
N GLY A 160 5.27 2.15 18.23
CA GLY A 160 6.03 1.06 17.60
C GLY A 160 7.54 1.21 17.78
N SER A 161 8.05 2.43 17.69
CA SER A 161 9.48 2.72 17.91
C SER A 161 9.94 2.49 19.36
N SER A 162 9.02 2.57 20.33
CA SER A 162 9.34 2.37 21.76
C SER A 162 9.38 0.89 22.19
N SER A 163 8.85 -0.01 21.37
CA SER A 163 8.77 -1.46 21.67
C SER A 163 9.94 -2.26 21.08
N SER A 164 10.85 -1.61 20.36
CA SER A 164 12.00 -2.24 19.66
C SER A 164 13.34 -1.97 20.34
N GLN A 165 13.34 -1.46 21.57
CA GLN A 165 14.50 -1.34 22.46
C GLN A 165 14.39 -2.33 23.61
#